data_fb4ba0fb8130921faa5fdf8cbd6306c3
#
_entry.id   fb4ba0fb8130921faa5fdf8cbd6306c3
#
_cell.length_a   1.000
_cell.length_b   1.000
_cell.length_c   1.000
_cell.angle_alpha   90.00
_cell.angle_beta   90.00
_cell.angle_gamma   90.00
#
_symmetry.space_group_name_H-M   'P 1'
#
loop_
_entity.id
_entity.type
_entity.pdbx_description
1 polymer ?
#
loop_
_entity_poly.entity_id
_entity_poly.type
_entity_poly.pdbx_seq_one_letter_code
_entity_poly.pdbx_strand_id
1 'polypeptide(L)'
;MMAMDSKRVEVLGMGLQATDYAGGVNLLEELAQRGKPGMVAACNTHLVALARHRVDFGAVLGKFDLLLPDGMPLVWSIRRKGVDLKDRVYGPYFMLEALKLLPRPWKHFFFGGTESCLRELTVAVRQAQPEVEIVGTLSPPFRAWTEKDEEEFASIIRDSGADFIWVALGGDRQERWVEKNLKRHSKGVFLAVGDAFELLAGRRAFAPRWMQKAGLTWLYRLWQEPRRLFPRYFKYNSLFLYYSLLDRLLGGTPLPADMPKDGKKKIAFLGCRGVPARYSGFETLVEELGARLAERGHAVTVYNRAHLYPDRPKEVRGMRIAYLPSLRTKSTETISHTLFAVIHAAVRRFDVVYLCGVGNAALAGILKLAGSKVIVNVDGDDFRRQKWHPFARAWLKWSERWATKLSDVVIADNQTVVERYRRDYGFEATYLSYGTPQRPSMAGKGALELFGLKAGEYVLYVGRLTPENLADLLVRAYGKVKGSWPCVVVGGAGYEVEYGRELQKIAGDRVKLVGPVYGAGYEELSANCGIFVLPGTVEATRLVLLDQMGFGSAIVYHDCAATREVIGGAGLPFGGENPEKDLAEKLSGLIESPGERERLRKAARERAEKNYSWEKVTDRYEEILKELAPTKK
;
A
#
# COMPACT_ATOMS: atom_id res chain seq x y z
N MET A 1 -15.62 -15.50 42.24
CA MET A 1 -16.14 -15.88 40.93
C MET A 1 -15.15 -15.36 39.89
N MET A 2 -14.32 -16.26 39.35
CA MET A 2 -13.22 -15.87 38.44
C MET A 2 -13.83 -15.40 37.11
N ALA A 3 -13.57 -14.15 36.75
CA ALA A 3 -13.82 -13.65 35.40
C ALA A 3 -13.06 -14.57 34.43
N MET A 4 -13.77 -15.34 33.62
CA MET A 4 -13.15 -16.00 32.47
C MET A 4 -12.76 -14.88 31.50
N ASP A 5 -11.48 -14.56 31.49
CA ASP A 5 -10.85 -13.62 30.54
C ASP A 5 -11.05 -14.20 29.14
N SER A 6 -12.16 -13.85 28.49
CA SER A 6 -12.50 -14.35 27.16
C SER A 6 -11.48 -13.78 26.18
N LYS A 7 -10.54 -14.64 25.77
CA LYS A 7 -9.40 -14.26 24.93
C LYS A 7 -9.90 -13.69 23.61
N ARG A 8 -9.58 -12.43 23.37
CA ARG A 8 -9.84 -11.78 22.08
C ARG A 8 -8.80 -12.26 21.06
N VAL A 9 -9.24 -12.87 19.96
CA VAL A 9 -8.37 -13.44 18.93
C VAL A 9 -8.55 -12.69 17.63
N GLU A 10 -7.48 -12.15 17.08
CA GLU A 10 -7.53 -11.42 15.81
C GLU A 10 -7.70 -12.38 14.63
N VAL A 11 -8.71 -12.18 13.80
CA VAL A 11 -8.93 -12.89 12.53
C VAL A 11 -9.08 -11.84 11.42
N LEU A 12 -8.18 -11.82 10.46
CA LEU A 12 -8.14 -10.85 9.35
C LEU A 12 -8.20 -9.38 9.81
N GLY A 13 -7.62 -9.06 10.95
CA GLY A 13 -7.61 -7.71 11.52
C GLY A 13 -8.79 -7.39 12.44
N MET A 14 -9.75 -8.33 12.63
CA MET A 14 -10.87 -8.16 13.54
C MET A 14 -10.68 -9.01 14.78
N GLY A 15 -10.80 -8.38 15.97
CA GLY A 15 -10.68 -9.05 17.26
C GLY A 15 -11.98 -9.76 17.65
N LEU A 16 -12.05 -11.09 17.44
CA LEU A 16 -13.20 -11.91 17.79
C LEU A 16 -13.08 -12.46 19.20
N GLN A 17 -14.18 -12.54 19.94
CA GLN A 17 -14.23 -13.16 21.27
C GLN A 17 -14.25 -14.69 21.13
N ALA A 18 -13.25 -15.36 21.68
CA ALA A 18 -13.22 -16.82 21.73
C ALA A 18 -14.10 -17.30 22.89
N THR A 19 -15.40 -17.34 22.68
CA THR A 19 -16.41 -17.67 23.70
C THR A 19 -17.47 -18.62 23.14
N ASP A 20 -18.17 -19.33 24.02
CA ASP A 20 -19.39 -20.10 23.73
C ASP A 20 -20.65 -19.26 24.01
N TYR A 21 -21.85 -19.88 23.91
CA TYR A 21 -23.11 -19.19 24.14
C TYR A 21 -23.23 -18.63 25.56
N ALA A 22 -22.92 -19.43 26.58
CA ALA A 22 -23.04 -19.02 27.97
C ALA A 22 -22.05 -17.89 28.32
N GLY A 23 -20.79 -18.04 27.91
CA GLY A 23 -19.78 -16.99 28.09
C GLY A 23 -20.13 -15.71 27.33
N GLY A 24 -20.70 -15.83 26.14
CA GLY A 24 -21.20 -14.68 25.37
C GLY A 24 -22.34 -13.94 26.09
N VAL A 25 -23.27 -14.66 26.72
CA VAL A 25 -24.37 -14.05 27.51
C VAL A 25 -23.82 -13.37 28.76
N ASN A 26 -22.87 -13.96 29.46
CA ASN A 26 -22.22 -13.32 30.61
C ASN A 26 -21.54 -12.00 30.21
N LEU A 27 -20.85 -11.97 29.06
CA LEU A 27 -20.25 -10.73 28.54
C LEU A 27 -21.31 -9.67 28.16
N LEU A 28 -22.49 -10.09 27.69
CA LEU A 28 -23.62 -9.17 27.47
C LEU A 28 -24.10 -8.55 28.77
N GLU A 29 -24.27 -9.36 29.80
CA GLU A 29 -24.72 -8.91 31.12
C GLU A 29 -23.70 -7.93 31.72
N GLU A 30 -22.42 -8.25 31.66
CA GLU A 30 -21.36 -7.34 32.10
C GLU A 30 -21.41 -6.00 31.36
N LEU A 31 -21.67 -6.01 30.03
CA LEU A 31 -21.83 -4.78 29.26
C LEU A 31 -23.03 -3.95 29.73
N ALA A 32 -24.19 -4.60 29.97
CA ALA A 32 -25.39 -3.92 30.41
C ALA A 32 -25.21 -3.32 31.82
N GLN A 33 -24.52 -4.04 32.73
CA GLN A 33 -24.23 -3.57 34.09
C GLN A 33 -23.32 -2.35 34.13
N ARG A 34 -22.55 -2.05 33.05
CA ARG A 34 -21.73 -0.83 32.97
C ARG A 34 -22.56 0.46 32.96
N GLY A 35 -23.86 0.37 32.68
CA GLY A 35 -24.75 1.53 32.57
C GLY A 35 -24.41 2.50 31.43
N LYS A 36 -23.65 2.05 30.45
CA LYS A 36 -23.27 2.80 29.24
C LYS A 36 -23.71 2.06 27.99
N PRO A 37 -23.94 2.77 26.86
CA PRO A 37 -24.29 2.10 25.63
C PRO A 37 -23.18 1.16 25.16
N GLY A 38 -23.55 -0.05 24.70
CA GLY A 38 -22.60 -1.06 24.19
C GLY A 38 -23.00 -1.58 22.82
N MET A 39 -22.02 -2.10 22.06
CA MET A 39 -22.21 -2.62 20.70
C MET A 39 -21.73 -4.05 20.60
N VAL A 40 -22.60 -4.94 20.14
CA VAL A 40 -22.32 -6.36 19.95
C VAL A 40 -22.74 -6.80 18.56
N ALA A 41 -21.95 -7.61 17.89
CA ALA A 41 -22.31 -8.19 16.59
C ALA A 41 -22.05 -9.70 16.56
N ALA A 42 -23.04 -10.45 16.04
CA ALA A 42 -22.85 -11.81 15.56
C ALA A 42 -22.05 -11.76 14.25
N CYS A 43 -20.73 -11.86 14.37
CA CYS A 43 -19.79 -11.58 13.29
C CYS A 43 -19.51 -12.83 12.47
N ASN A 44 -19.98 -12.87 11.24
CA ASN A 44 -19.76 -14.00 10.32
C ASN A 44 -18.61 -13.74 9.33
N THR A 45 -18.28 -14.74 8.53
CA THR A 45 -17.23 -14.69 7.49
C THR A 45 -17.40 -13.51 6.53
N HIS A 46 -18.66 -13.17 6.17
CA HIS A 46 -18.96 -12.04 5.30
C HIS A 46 -18.56 -10.71 5.93
N LEU A 47 -18.90 -10.48 7.20
CA LEU A 47 -18.58 -9.23 7.90
C LEU A 47 -17.05 -9.08 8.08
N VAL A 48 -16.36 -10.15 8.44
CA VAL A 48 -14.88 -10.14 8.56
C VAL A 48 -14.22 -9.89 7.21
N ALA A 49 -14.66 -10.56 6.15
CA ALA A 49 -14.14 -10.32 4.81
C ALA A 49 -14.46 -8.92 4.30
N LEU A 50 -15.66 -8.41 4.57
CA LEU A 50 -16.07 -7.05 4.22
C LEU A 50 -15.25 -6.00 4.97
N ALA A 51 -15.05 -6.17 6.29
CA ALA A 51 -14.25 -5.29 7.12
C ALA A 51 -12.78 -5.25 6.63
N ARG A 52 -12.26 -6.42 6.25
CA ARG A 52 -10.93 -6.51 5.65
C ARG A 52 -10.84 -5.85 4.28
N HIS A 53 -11.91 -5.93 3.50
CA HIS A 53 -11.98 -5.42 2.13
C HIS A 53 -12.29 -3.92 2.08
N ARG A 54 -13.10 -3.40 3.02
CA ARG A 54 -13.55 -2.01 3.10
C ARG A 54 -13.11 -1.38 4.40
N VAL A 55 -12.21 -0.40 4.30
CA VAL A 55 -11.66 0.33 5.47
C VAL A 55 -12.73 1.02 6.28
N ASP A 56 -13.67 1.70 5.60
CA ASP A 56 -14.77 2.39 6.23
C ASP A 56 -15.60 1.45 7.12
N PHE A 57 -15.92 0.26 6.61
CA PHE A 57 -16.64 -0.74 7.40
C PHE A 57 -15.76 -1.41 8.47
N GLY A 58 -14.47 -1.62 8.17
CA GLY A 58 -13.50 -2.09 9.16
C GLY A 58 -13.37 -1.16 10.36
N ALA A 59 -13.39 0.15 10.12
CA ALA A 59 -13.39 1.16 11.18
C ALA A 59 -14.69 1.14 12.01
N VAL A 60 -15.86 0.91 11.39
CA VAL A 60 -17.13 0.74 12.09
C VAL A 60 -17.10 -0.52 12.96
N LEU A 61 -16.76 -1.68 12.38
CA LEU A 61 -16.79 -2.95 13.08
C LEU A 61 -15.72 -3.02 14.21
N GLY A 62 -14.60 -2.35 14.02
CA GLY A 62 -13.53 -2.25 15.03
C GLY A 62 -13.91 -1.49 16.30
N LYS A 63 -14.99 -0.70 16.28
CA LYS A 63 -15.52 0.02 17.46
C LYS A 63 -16.45 -0.83 18.33
N PHE A 64 -16.85 -2.02 17.85
CA PHE A 64 -17.74 -2.90 18.61
C PHE A 64 -17.05 -3.46 19.85
N ASP A 65 -17.77 -3.45 20.97
CA ASP A 65 -17.28 -3.99 22.24
C ASP A 65 -17.07 -5.50 22.16
N LEU A 66 -18.03 -6.22 21.54
CA LEU A 66 -17.98 -7.66 21.36
C LEU A 66 -18.26 -8.06 19.91
N LEU A 67 -17.35 -8.87 19.34
CA LEU A 67 -17.54 -9.53 18.05
C LEU A 67 -17.60 -11.04 18.30
N LEU A 68 -18.81 -11.61 18.23
CA LEU A 68 -19.05 -13.03 18.50
C LEU A 68 -18.85 -13.85 17.21
N PRO A 69 -18.10 -14.94 17.19
CA PRO A 69 -17.77 -15.69 15.97
C PRO A 69 -18.96 -16.50 15.46
N ASP A 70 -19.72 -15.95 14.53
CA ASP A 70 -20.90 -16.58 13.89
C ASP A 70 -20.53 -17.28 12.58
N GLY A 71 -19.72 -18.31 12.64
CA GLY A 71 -19.38 -19.11 11.46
C GLY A 71 -18.21 -20.06 11.69
N MET A 72 -18.34 -21.30 11.23
CA MET A 72 -17.29 -22.33 11.40
C MET A 72 -15.93 -21.93 10.83
N PRO A 73 -15.81 -21.22 9.67
CA PRO A 73 -14.50 -20.76 9.20
C PRO A 73 -13.78 -19.82 10.18
N LEU A 74 -14.52 -19.04 10.97
CA LEU A 74 -13.94 -18.17 12.00
C LEU A 74 -13.46 -19.02 13.20
N VAL A 75 -14.23 -20.01 13.61
CA VAL A 75 -13.83 -20.98 14.63
C VAL A 75 -12.55 -21.70 14.22
N TRP A 76 -12.46 -22.19 12.98
CA TRP A 76 -11.25 -22.84 12.46
C TRP A 76 -10.05 -21.88 12.43
N SER A 77 -10.28 -20.61 12.13
CA SER A 77 -9.23 -19.58 12.12
C SER A 77 -8.72 -19.29 13.54
N ILE A 78 -9.63 -19.25 14.54
CA ILE A 78 -9.30 -19.07 15.96
C ILE A 78 -8.53 -20.29 16.50
N ARG A 79 -8.98 -21.51 16.20
CA ARG A 79 -8.28 -22.75 16.59
C ARG A 79 -6.85 -22.82 16.05
N ARG A 80 -6.64 -22.39 14.80
CA ARG A 80 -5.30 -22.35 14.19
C ARG A 80 -4.35 -21.40 14.92
N LYS A 81 -4.87 -20.45 15.70
CA LYS A 81 -4.08 -19.54 16.55
C LYS A 81 -3.88 -20.06 17.97
N GLY A 82 -4.16 -21.34 18.21
CA GLY A 82 -3.89 -22.02 19.48
C GLY A 82 -4.94 -21.81 20.56
N VAL A 83 -6.16 -21.37 20.19
CA VAL A 83 -7.26 -21.20 21.15
C VAL A 83 -8.31 -22.28 20.91
N ASP A 84 -8.62 -23.07 21.94
CA ASP A 84 -9.63 -24.14 21.87
C ASP A 84 -11.04 -23.54 21.95
N LEU A 85 -11.66 -23.35 20.78
CA LEU A 85 -13.05 -22.92 20.64
C LEU A 85 -13.85 -24.05 20.02
N LYS A 86 -14.78 -24.65 20.78
CA LYS A 86 -15.50 -25.86 20.37
C LYS A 86 -16.51 -25.64 19.24
N ASP A 87 -17.23 -24.54 19.26
CA ASP A 87 -18.29 -24.23 18.28
C ASP A 87 -18.40 -22.71 18.07
N ARG A 88 -19.20 -22.30 17.10
CA ARG A 88 -19.55 -20.91 16.79
C ARG A 88 -20.65 -20.39 17.71
N VAL A 89 -20.74 -19.08 17.84
CA VAL A 89 -21.90 -18.41 18.48
C VAL A 89 -22.83 -17.91 17.36
N TYR A 90 -23.76 -18.77 16.93
CA TYR A 90 -24.69 -18.49 15.85
C TYR A 90 -25.77 -17.52 16.32
N GLY A 91 -25.91 -16.36 15.66
CA GLY A 91 -26.75 -15.24 16.08
C GLY A 91 -28.17 -15.61 16.52
N PRO A 92 -28.98 -16.39 15.77
CA PRO A 92 -30.33 -16.81 16.19
C PRO A 92 -30.36 -17.65 17.47
N TYR A 93 -29.46 -18.61 17.62
CA TYR A 93 -29.38 -19.39 18.86
C TYR A 93 -28.83 -18.58 20.02
N PHE A 94 -27.92 -17.66 19.74
CA PHE A 94 -27.41 -16.74 20.75
C PHE A 94 -28.52 -15.83 21.30
N MET A 95 -29.39 -15.32 20.42
CA MET A 95 -30.56 -14.56 20.84
C MET A 95 -31.48 -15.39 21.75
N LEU A 96 -31.76 -16.66 21.39
CA LEU A 96 -32.58 -17.55 22.21
C LEU A 96 -31.96 -17.81 23.60
N GLU A 97 -30.68 -18.14 23.64
CA GLU A 97 -29.98 -18.38 24.91
C GLU A 97 -29.90 -17.12 25.77
N ALA A 98 -29.64 -15.95 25.16
CA ALA A 98 -29.65 -14.68 25.89
C ALA A 98 -31.02 -14.35 26.46
N LEU A 99 -32.13 -14.51 25.70
CA LEU A 99 -33.49 -14.31 26.18
C LEU A 99 -33.88 -15.28 27.31
N LYS A 100 -33.27 -16.49 27.33
CA LYS A 100 -33.49 -17.47 28.39
C LYS A 100 -32.69 -17.17 29.65
N LEU A 101 -31.42 -16.76 29.51
CA LEU A 101 -30.49 -16.54 30.62
C LEU A 101 -30.57 -15.12 31.21
N LEU A 102 -31.14 -14.18 30.47
CA LEU A 102 -31.39 -12.79 30.88
C LEU A 102 -32.89 -12.47 30.98
N PRO A 103 -33.63 -13.13 31.90
CA PRO A 103 -35.04 -12.81 32.16
C PRO A 103 -35.13 -11.49 32.94
N ARG A 104 -36.26 -11.21 33.56
CA ARG A 104 -36.41 -10.02 34.43
C ARG A 104 -35.25 -9.92 35.45
N PRO A 105 -34.76 -8.72 35.75
CA PRO A 105 -35.36 -7.41 35.41
C PRO A 105 -34.93 -6.81 34.06
N TRP A 106 -34.26 -7.58 33.20
CA TRP A 106 -33.76 -7.07 31.92
C TRP A 106 -34.87 -6.82 30.90
N LYS A 107 -34.82 -5.67 30.23
CA LYS A 107 -35.82 -5.20 29.28
C LYS A 107 -35.27 -5.33 27.85
N HIS A 108 -36.08 -5.98 26.99
CA HIS A 108 -35.69 -6.25 25.60
C HIS A 108 -36.52 -5.45 24.60
N PHE A 109 -35.88 -4.94 23.55
CA PHE A 109 -36.51 -4.22 22.46
C PHE A 109 -36.10 -4.84 21.11
N PHE A 110 -37.06 -4.99 20.18
CA PHE A 110 -36.79 -5.56 18.86
C PHE A 110 -36.90 -4.48 17.78
N PHE A 111 -35.77 -4.21 17.06
CA PHE A 111 -35.68 -3.20 16.02
C PHE A 111 -35.32 -3.81 14.67
N GLY A 112 -36.19 -3.70 13.67
CA GLY A 112 -35.97 -4.24 12.32
C GLY A 112 -37.02 -5.27 11.92
N GLY A 113 -36.87 -5.85 10.73
CA GLY A 113 -37.87 -6.75 10.14
C GLY A 113 -39.15 -6.04 9.73
N THR A 114 -40.16 -6.82 9.35
CA THR A 114 -41.52 -6.32 9.06
C THR A 114 -42.40 -6.37 10.31
N GLU A 115 -43.44 -5.55 10.37
CA GLU A 115 -44.41 -5.59 11.51
C GLU A 115 -44.98 -6.98 11.75
N SER A 116 -45.31 -7.72 10.67
CA SER A 116 -45.81 -9.09 10.80
C SER A 116 -44.76 -10.03 11.38
N CYS A 117 -43.47 -9.88 10.98
CA CYS A 117 -42.37 -10.64 11.55
C CYS A 117 -42.19 -10.35 13.05
N LEU A 118 -42.24 -9.08 13.44
CA LEU A 118 -42.13 -8.68 14.86
C LEU A 118 -43.27 -9.21 15.72
N ARG A 119 -44.51 -9.23 15.20
CA ARG A 119 -45.66 -9.84 15.92
C ARG A 119 -45.43 -11.33 16.16
N GLU A 120 -45.09 -12.08 15.09
CA GLU A 120 -44.80 -13.53 15.18
C GLU A 120 -43.61 -13.83 16.10
N LEU A 121 -42.52 -13.06 15.98
CA LEU A 121 -41.37 -13.15 16.86
C LEU A 121 -41.74 -12.95 18.32
N THR A 122 -42.53 -11.90 18.63
CA THR A 122 -42.94 -11.59 19.99
C THR A 122 -43.78 -12.72 20.59
N VAL A 123 -44.69 -13.32 19.80
CA VAL A 123 -45.47 -14.48 20.21
C VAL A 123 -44.59 -15.68 20.49
N ALA A 124 -43.69 -16.00 19.56
CA ALA A 124 -42.77 -17.14 19.70
C ALA A 124 -41.85 -16.99 20.93
N VAL A 125 -41.30 -15.78 21.16
CA VAL A 125 -40.45 -15.52 22.33
C VAL A 125 -41.22 -15.64 23.62
N ARG A 126 -42.43 -15.07 23.73
CA ARG A 126 -43.26 -15.17 24.93
C ARG A 126 -43.72 -16.60 25.24
N GLN A 127 -43.98 -17.40 24.19
CA GLN A 127 -44.28 -18.81 24.36
C GLN A 127 -43.08 -19.62 24.86
N ALA A 128 -41.91 -19.34 24.35
CA ALA A 128 -40.70 -20.05 24.73
C ALA A 128 -40.12 -19.60 26.08
N GLN A 129 -40.28 -18.31 26.43
CA GLN A 129 -39.71 -17.67 27.61
C GLN A 129 -40.72 -16.65 28.20
N PRO A 130 -41.71 -17.11 29.00
CA PRO A 130 -42.78 -16.26 29.56
C PRO A 130 -42.26 -15.13 30.46
N GLU A 131 -41.10 -15.31 31.10
CA GLU A 131 -40.51 -14.33 32.03
C GLU A 131 -39.79 -13.17 31.34
N VAL A 132 -39.61 -13.22 30.00
CA VAL A 132 -38.91 -12.17 29.26
C VAL A 132 -39.78 -10.91 29.14
N GLU A 133 -39.24 -9.76 29.54
CA GLU A 133 -39.88 -8.47 29.43
C GLU A 133 -39.55 -7.80 28.08
N ILE A 134 -40.50 -7.87 27.14
CA ILE A 134 -40.38 -7.17 25.83
C ILE A 134 -41.10 -5.83 25.98
N VAL A 135 -40.31 -4.74 26.03
CA VAL A 135 -40.82 -3.36 26.27
C VAL A 135 -41.17 -2.62 24.97
N GLY A 136 -40.82 -3.16 23.81
CA GLY A 136 -41.24 -2.57 22.53
C GLY A 136 -40.68 -3.28 21.31
N THR A 137 -41.27 -2.96 20.18
CA THR A 137 -40.88 -3.40 18.84
C THR A 137 -40.99 -2.24 17.85
N LEU A 138 -40.09 -2.16 16.88
CA LEU A 138 -40.12 -1.12 15.85
C LEU A 138 -39.71 -1.68 14.49
N SER A 139 -40.63 -1.58 13.51
CA SER A 139 -40.41 -1.92 12.12
C SER A 139 -40.09 -0.65 11.32
N PRO A 140 -38.86 -0.39 10.93
CA PRO A 140 -38.53 0.81 10.16
C PRO A 140 -39.06 0.72 8.71
N PRO A 141 -39.39 1.84 8.06
CA PRO A 141 -39.92 1.83 6.69
C PRO A 141 -38.88 1.35 5.67
N PHE A 142 -39.37 0.69 4.61
CA PHE A 142 -38.55 0.12 3.52
C PHE A 142 -38.16 1.20 2.48
N ARG A 143 -37.54 2.26 2.92
CA ARG A 143 -36.99 3.35 2.09
C ARG A 143 -35.68 3.86 2.66
N ALA A 144 -35.03 4.78 1.99
CA ALA A 144 -33.91 5.53 2.58
C ALA A 144 -34.45 6.37 3.77
N TRP A 145 -33.72 6.33 4.88
CA TRP A 145 -34.06 7.08 6.07
C TRP A 145 -33.46 8.47 6.08
N THR A 146 -34.26 9.43 6.52
CA THR A 146 -33.79 10.79 6.81
C THR A 146 -33.22 10.87 8.22
N GLU A 147 -32.49 11.94 8.53
CA GLU A 147 -31.99 12.17 9.88
C GLU A 147 -33.14 12.29 10.91
N LYS A 148 -34.30 12.79 10.47
CA LYS A 148 -35.53 12.86 11.30
C LYS A 148 -36.05 11.47 11.63
N ASP A 149 -36.08 10.55 10.64
CA ASP A 149 -36.49 9.15 10.90
C ASP A 149 -35.55 8.50 11.92
N GLU A 150 -34.22 8.70 11.78
CA GLU A 150 -33.24 8.10 12.69
C GLU A 150 -33.35 8.66 14.12
N GLU A 151 -33.68 9.95 14.28
CA GLU A 151 -33.92 10.55 15.59
C GLU A 151 -35.20 10.03 16.22
N GLU A 152 -36.26 9.85 15.42
CA GLU A 152 -37.52 9.27 15.88
C GLU A 152 -37.30 7.83 16.38
N PHE A 153 -36.57 7.00 15.61
CA PHE A 153 -36.23 5.63 16.04
C PHE A 153 -35.43 5.63 17.34
N ALA A 154 -34.42 6.52 17.44
CA ALA A 154 -33.63 6.64 18.64
C ALA A 154 -34.46 7.09 19.86
N SER A 155 -35.43 8.01 19.68
CA SER A 155 -36.33 8.43 20.74
C SER A 155 -37.19 7.28 21.23
N ILE A 156 -37.87 6.56 20.33
CA ILE A 156 -38.73 5.41 20.67
C ILE A 156 -37.96 4.35 21.47
N ILE A 157 -36.71 4.03 21.03
CA ILE A 157 -35.86 3.05 21.72
C ILE A 157 -35.43 3.58 23.10
N ARG A 158 -35.05 4.84 23.20
CA ARG A 158 -34.64 5.47 24.46
C ARG A 158 -35.79 5.52 25.47
N ASP A 159 -36.97 5.93 25.01
CA ASP A 159 -38.16 6.11 25.85
C ASP A 159 -38.74 4.76 26.33
N SER A 160 -38.45 3.65 25.63
CA SER A 160 -38.80 2.30 26.06
C SER A 160 -38.02 1.85 27.30
N GLY A 161 -36.90 2.48 27.61
CA GLY A 161 -36.02 2.11 28.73
C GLY A 161 -35.33 0.75 28.59
N ALA A 162 -35.28 0.19 27.37
CA ALA A 162 -34.68 -1.10 27.08
C ALA A 162 -33.22 -1.19 27.49
N ASP A 163 -32.80 -2.35 27.98
CA ASP A 163 -31.42 -2.69 28.34
C ASP A 163 -30.74 -3.43 27.19
N PHE A 164 -31.48 -4.25 26.43
CA PHE A 164 -31.01 -4.97 25.26
C PHE A 164 -31.82 -4.61 24.02
N ILE A 165 -31.16 -4.06 23.00
CA ILE A 165 -31.79 -3.67 21.73
C ILE A 165 -31.30 -4.62 20.64
N TRP A 166 -32.17 -5.52 20.20
CA TRP A 166 -31.89 -6.48 19.14
C TRP A 166 -32.14 -5.84 17.79
N VAL A 167 -31.11 -5.81 16.94
CA VAL A 167 -31.13 -5.08 15.66
C VAL A 167 -31.03 -6.07 14.49
N ALA A 168 -32.06 -6.08 13.62
CA ALA A 168 -32.15 -6.96 12.46
C ALA A 168 -32.51 -6.18 11.18
N LEU A 169 -31.53 -5.44 10.65
CA LEU A 169 -31.69 -4.61 9.43
C LEU A 169 -31.08 -5.27 8.17
N GLY A 170 -30.37 -6.36 8.35
CA GLY A 170 -29.72 -7.13 7.30
C GLY A 170 -28.45 -6.49 6.72
N GLY A 171 -27.55 -7.32 6.20
CA GLY A 171 -26.27 -6.90 5.61
C GLY A 171 -25.34 -6.24 6.62
N ASP A 172 -24.57 -5.25 6.15
CA ASP A 172 -23.71 -4.36 6.96
C ASP A 172 -24.47 -3.10 7.45
N ARG A 173 -25.76 -3.00 7.13
CA ARG A 173 -26.58 -1.84 7.45
C ARG A 173 -26.86 -1.73 8.95
N GLN A 174 -27.02 -2.87 9.63
CA GLN A 174 -27.26 -2.91 11.06
C GLN A 174 -26.05 -2.44 11.87
N GLU A 175 -24.84 -2.88 11.55
CA GLU A 175 -23.62 -2.47 12.23
C GLU A 175 -23.35 -0.97 12.04
N ARG A 176 -23.53 -0.46 10.82
CA ARG A 176 -23.42 0.98 10.54
C ARG A 176 -24.44 1.82 11.27
N TRP A 177 -25.68 1.34 11.32
CA TRP A 177 -26.75 2.05 12.03
C TRP A 177 -26.47 2.10 13.54
N VAL A 178 -26.07 0.98 14.14
CA VAL A 178 -25.72 0.90 15.55
C VAL A 178 -24.59 1.88 15.87
N GLU A 179 -23.49 1.85 15.13
CA GLU A 179 -22.35 2.74 15.36
C GLU A 179 -22.73 4.22 15.23
N LYS A 180 -23.47 4.57 14.17
CA LYS A 180 -23.90 5.95 13.93
C LYS A 180 -24.80 6.49 15.05
N ASN A 181 -25.72 5.67 15.54
CA ASN A 181 -26.77 6.10 16.46
C ASN A 181 -26.45 5.86 17.93
N LEU A 182 -25.38 5.10 18.28
CA LEU A 182 -25.02 4.78 19.66
C LEU A 182 -24.94 6.01 20.56
N LYS A 183 -24.34 7.09 20.06
CA LYS A 183 -24.16 8.37 20.78
C LYS A 183 -25.47 9.08 21.14
N ARG A 184 -26.61 8.68 20.57
CA ARG A 184 -27.95 9.22 20.87
C ARG A 184 -28.57 8.56 22.10
N HIS A 185 -27.92 7.53 22.66
CA HIS A 185 -28.38 6.75 23.81
C HIS A 185 -27.45 6.92 25.00
N SER A 186 -28.01 6.96 26.20
CA SER A 186 -27.24 7.02 27.45
C SER A 186 -26.98 5.64 28.04
N LYS A 187 -27.76 4.62 27.68
CA LYS A 187 -27.65 3.21 28.11
C LYS A 187 -28.12 2.25 27.00
N GLY A 188 -28.00 0.98 27.25
CA GLY A 188 -28.52 -0.11 26.41
C GLY A 188 -27.44 -0.77 25.55
N VAL A 189 -27.51 -2.08 25.44
CA VAL A 189 -26.61 -2.90 24.62
C VAL A 189 -27.30 -3.20 23.28
N PHE A 190 -26.70 -2.77 22.18
CA PHE A 190 -27.21 -2.95 20.83
C PHE A 190 -26.58 -4.19 20.19
N LEU A 191 -27.44 -5.16 19.80
CA LEU A 191 -27.01 -6.44 19.27
C LEU A 191 -27.39 -6.60 17.81
N ALA A 192 -26.42 -6.55 16.91
CA ALA A 192 -26.60 -6.82 15.50
C ALA A 192 -26.67 -8.33 15.25
N VAL A 193 -27.88 -8.87 15.05
CA VAL A 193 -28.14 -10.34 15.01
C VAL A 193 -28.55 -10.87 13.64
N GLY A 194 -28.54 -10.05 12.61
CA GLY A 194 -28.80 -10.47 11.23
C GLY A 194 -30.23 -10.95 10.99
N ASP A 195 -30.40 -12.18 10.54
CA ASP A 195 -31.68 -12.78 10.20
C ASP A 195 -32.32 -13.59 11.35
N ALA A 196 -31.89 -13.35 12.58
CA ALA A 196 -32.43 -14.05 13.75
C ALA A 196 -33.96 -13.90 13.87
N PHE A 197 -34.50 -12.74 13.55
CA PHE A 197 -35.95 -12.49 13.64
C PHE A 197 -36.77 -13.39 12.72
N GLU A 198 -36.35 -13.53 11.44
CA GLU A 198 -37.05 -14.38 10.47
C GLU A 198 -37.02 -15.87 10.84
N LEU A 199 -35.91 -16.31 11.44
CA LEU A 199 -35.73 -17.70 11.89
C LEU A 199 -36.55 -17.98 13.15
N LEU A 200 -36.53 -17.08 14.13
CA LEU A 200 -37.23 -17.25 15.40
C LEU A 200 -38.73 -17.02 15.27
N ALA A 201 -39.17 -16.19 14.33
CA ALA A 201 -40.59 -16.05 13.96
C ALA A 201 -41.13 -17.27 13.19
N GLY A 202 -40.31 -18.27 12.88
CA GLY A 202 -40.74 -19.47 12.15
C GLY A 202 -40.91 -19.26 10.63
N ARG A 203 -40.58 -18.08 10.10
CA ARG A 203 -40.72 -17.76 8.66
C ARG A 203 -39.66 -18.45 7.80
N ARG A 204 -38.57 -18.88 8.41
CA ARG A 204 -37.50 -19.63 7.76
C ARG A 204 -37.10 -20.85 8.57
N ALA A 205 -36.79 -21.91 7.87
CA ALA A 205 -36.31 -23.12 8.51
C ALA A 205 -34.81 -23.04 8.86
N PHE A 206 -34.48 -23.53 10.03
CA PHE A 206 -33.07 -23.76 10.40
C PHE A 206 -32.45 -24.85 9.52
N ALA A 207 -31.17 -24.71 9.19
CA ALA A 207 -30.44 -25.79 8.54
C ALA A 207 -30.41 -27.04 9.43
N PRO A 208 -30.43 -28.26 8.87
CA PRO A 208 -30.28 -29.49 9.64
C PRO A 208 -29.03 -29.47 10.53
N ARG A 209 -29.10 -30.04 11.74
CA ARG A 209 -28.01 -29.99 12.73
C ARG A 209 -26.65 -30.50 12.18
N TRP A 210 -26.70 -31.54 11.34
CA TRP A 210 -25.47 -32.05 10.72
C TRP A 210 -24.81 -31.02 9.79
N MET A 211 -25.59 -30.28 9.00
CA MET A 211 -25.09 -29.19 8.14
C MET A 211 -24.53 -28.03 8.97
N GLN A 212 -25.18 -27.73 10.09
CA GLN A 212 -24.69 -26.69 11.00
C GLN A 212 -23.30 -27.05 11.56
N LYS A 213 -23.12 -28.29 12.06
CA LYS A 213 -21.85 -28.82 12.59
C LYS A 213 -20.77 -28.91 11.52
N ALA A 214 -21.13 -29.24 10.27
CA ALA A 214 -20.22 -29.30 9.13
C ALA A 214 -19.86 -27.91 8.56
N GLY A 215 -20.42 -26.81 9.10
CA GLY A 215 -20.20 -25.45 8.57
C GLY A 215 -20.92 -25.17 7.25
N LEU A 216 -21.91 -25.98 6.87
CA LEU A 216 -22.65 -25.92 5.60
C LEU A 216 -23.95 -25.12 5.69
N THR A 217 -24.19 -24.39 6.77
CA THR A 217 -25.39 -23.53 6.95
C THR A 217 -25.54 -22.53 5.79
N TRP A 218 -24.43 -21.99 5.29
CA TRP A 218 -24.44 -21.06 4.16
C TRP A 218 -24.93 -21.72 2.86
N LEU A 219 -24.66 -23.01 2.64
CA LEU A 219 -25.11 -23.74 1.46
C LEU A 219 -26.61 -23.99 1.52
N TYR A 220 -27.12 -24.35 2.71
CA TYR A 220 -28.58 -24.52 2.94
C TYR A 220 -29.33 -23.19 2.69
N ARG A 221 -28.80 -22.08 3.17
CA ARG A 221 -29.37 -20.75 2.91
C ARG A 221 -29.28 -20.34 1.44
N LEU A 222 -28.18 -20.68 0.77
CA LEU A 222 -28.04 -20.45 -0.66
C LEU A 222 -29.10 -21.22 -1.47
N TRP A 223 -29.42 -22.44 -1.05
CA TRP A 223 -30.50 -23.22 -1.65
C TRP A 223 -31.87 -22.58 -1.46
N GLN A 224 -32.15 -21.98 -0.29
CA GLN A 224 -33.41 -21.28 -0.02
C GLN A 224 -33.54 -19.97 -0.82
N GLU A 225 -32.46 -19.20 -1.00
CA GLU A 225 -32.48 -17.87 -1.66
C GLU A 225 -31.30 -17.72 -2.66
N PRO A 226 -31.25 -18.51 -3.74
CA PRO A 226 -30.06 -18.55 -4.60
C PRO A 226 -29.78 -17.22 -5.29
N ARG A 227 -30.77 -16.55 -5.85
CA ARG A 227 -30.61 -15.28 -6.59
C ARG A 227 -30.06 -14.15 -5.73
N ARG A 228 -30.48 -14.09 -4.46
CA ARG A 228 -30.08 -13.04 -3.52
C ARG A 228 -28.71 -13.30 -2.90
N LEU A 229 -28.42 -14.59 -2.55
CA LEU A 229 -27.25 -14.94 -1.76
C LEU A 229 -26.04 -15.36 -2.59
N PHE A 230 -26.22 -15.88 -3.81
CA PHE A 230 -25.11 -16.36 -4.65
C PHE A 230 -24.06 -15.27 -4.92
N PRO A 231 -24.40 -14.06 -5.42
CA PRO A 231 -23.40 -13.02 -5.69
C PRO A 231 -22.65 -12.61 -4.42
N ARG A 232 -23.38 -12.54 -3.29
CA ARG A 232 -22.84 -12.16 -1.99
C ARG A 232 -21.88 -13.22 -1.45
N TYR A 233 -22.29 -14.48 -1.43
CA TYR A 233 -21.48 -15.58 -0.90
C TYR A 233 -20.27 -15.87 -1.79
N PHE A 234 -20.45 -15.88 -3.09
CA PHE A 234 -19.34 -16.06 -4.01
C PHE A 234 -18.26 -14.99 -3.78
N LYS A 235 -18.66 -13.72 -3.75
CA LYS A 235 -17.73 -12.61 -3.53
C LYS A 235 -17.02 -12.69 -2.17
N TYR A 236 -17.76 -12.77 -1.08
CA TYR A 236 -17.16 -12.60 0.25
C TYR A 236 -16.53 -13.86 0.82
N ASN A 237 -17.01 -15.05 0.46
CA ASN A 237 -16.31 -16.30 0.80
C ASN A 237 -14.99 -16.42 0.03
N SER A 238 -14.98 -16.06 -1.26
CA SER A 238 -13.73 -16.00 -2.04
C SER A 238 -12.74 -14.98 -1.46
N LEU A 239 -13.21 -13.82 -1.03
CA LEU A 239 -12.39 -12.82 -0.35
C LEU A 239 -11.86 -13.33 0.99
N PHE A 240 -12.68 -14.01 1.78
CA PHE A 240 -12.25 -14.59 3.06
C PHE A 240 -11.16 -15.64 2.85
N LEU A 241 -11.33 -16.54 1.90
CA LEU A 241 -10.31 -17.56 1.55
C LEU A 241 -9.03 -16.89 1.05
N TYR A 242 -9.15 -15.94 0.16
CA TYR A 242 -8.02 -15.18 -0.37
C TYR A 242 -7.22 -14.48 0.74
N TYR A 243 -7.89 -13.71 1.62
CA TYR A 243 -7.21 -13.03 2.71
C TYR A 243 -6.65 -14.00 3.76
N SER A 244 -7.34 -15.12 4.02
CA SER A 244 -6.84 -16.15 4.93
C SER A 244 -5.60 -16.85 4.39
N LEU A 245 -5.52 -17.05 3.08
CA LEU A 245 -4.33 -17.57 2.41
C LEU A 245 -3.17 -16.57 2.49
N LEU A 246 -3.44 -15.29 2.21
CA LEU A 246 -2.43 -14.23 2.34
C LEU A 246 -1.91 -14.10 3.78
N ASP A 247 -2.78 -14.10 4.78
CA ASP A 247 -2.37 -14.06 6.19
C ASP A 247 -1.46 -15.25 6.54
N ARG A 248 -1.76 -16.43 6.00
CA ARG A 248 -0.94 -17.64 6.21
C ARG A 248 0.44 -17.54 5.55
N LEU A 249 0.49 -17.01 4.31
CA LEU A 249 1.74 -16.91 3.53
C LEU A 249 2.65 -15.79 4.02
N LEU A 250 2.07 -14.73 4.58
CA LEU A 250 2.77 -13.47 4.86
C LEU A 250 2.89 -13.15 6.35
N GLY A 251 2.31 -13.99 7.23
CA GLY A 251 2.32 -13.75 8.68
C GLY A 251 1.52 -12.51 9.11
N GLY A 252 0.44 -12.22 8.40
CA GLY A 252 -0.43 -11.06 8.57
C GLY A 252 -0.25 -10.03 7.46
N THR A 253 -1.34 -9.69 6.77
CA THR A 253 -1.35 -8.59 5.81
C THR A 253 -1.86 -7.31 6.47
N PRO A 254 -1.20 -6.16 6.29
CA PRO A 254 -1.69 -4.89 6.83
C PRO A 254 -3.12 -4.57 6.37
N LEU A 255 -3.88 -3.88 7.21
CA LEU A 255 -5.17 -3.33 6.82
C LEU A 255 -4.99 -2.35 5.63
N PRO A 256 -6.04 -2.14 4.82
CA PRO A 256 -5.96 -1.17 3.72
C PRO A 256 -5.68 0.24 4.22
N ALA A 257 -5.18 1.08 3.32
CA ALA A 257 -5.00 2.51 3.55
C ALA A 257 -6.28 3.15 4.11
N ASP A 258 -6.13 4.17 4.94
CA ASP A 258 -7.25 4.98 5.40
C ASP A 258 -8.03 5.54 4.19
N MET A 259 -9.27 5.95 4.42
CA MET A 259 -10.01 6.66 3.40
C MET A 259 -9.24 7.96 3.07
N PRO A 260 -9.11 8.30 1.79
CA PRO A 260 -8.53 9.58 1.43
C PRO A 260 -9.40 10.72 1.97
N LYS A 261 -8.80 11.87 2.23
CA LYS A 261 -9.55 13.10 2.54
C LYS A 261 -10.50 13.41 1.38
N ASP A 262 -11.55 14.20 1.64
CA ASP A 262 -12.51 14.58 0.61
C ASP A 262 -11.82 15.19 -0.63
N GLY A 263 -12.21 14.73 -1.82
CA GLY A 263 -11.60 15.11 -3.09
C GLY A 263 -10.25 14.45 -3.41
N LYS A 264 -9.68 13.65 -2.53
CA LYS A 264 -8.41 12.94 -2.73
C LYS A 264 -8.64 11.49 -3.19
N LYS A 265 -7.58 10.80 -3.62
CA LYS A 265 -7.63 9.51 -4.30
C LYS A 265 -6.98 8.39 -3.49
N LYS A 266 -7.41 7.15 -3.75
CA LYS A 266 -6.70 5.94 -3.35
C LYS A 266 -5.69 5.57 -4.43
N ILE A 267 -4.42 5.61 -4.09
CA ILE A 267 -3.32 5.41 -5.03
C ILE A 267 -2.52 4.18 -4.61
N ALA A 268 -2.17 3.33 -5.58
CA ALA A 268 -1.29 2.20 -5.35
C ALA A 268 -0.03 2.28 -6.21
N PHE A 269 1.14 2.03 -5.64
CA PHE A 269 2.42 1.88 -6.34
C PHE A 269 2.85 0.42 -6.38
N LEU A 270 3.02 -0.12 -7.60
CA LEU A 270 3.37 -1.51 -7.86
C LEU A 270 4.58 -1.60 -8.80
N GLY A 271 5.28 -2.73 -8.77
CA GLY A 271 6.34 -3.05 -9.73
C GLY A 271 7.76 -2.68 -9.28
N CYS A 272 7.93 -1.89 -8.21
CA CYS A 272 9.21 -1.68 -7.54
C CYS A 272 9.52 -2.78 -6.52
N ARG A 273 10.68 -2.71 -5.85
CA ARG A 273 11.02 -3.63 -4.75
C ARG A 273 10.31 -3.25 -3.45
N GLY A 274 10.04 -1.95 -3.25
CA GLY A 274 9.33 -1.39 -2.11
C GLY A 274 10.05 -0.22 -1.45
N VAL A 275 9.49 0.24 -0.33
CA VAL A 275 10.01 1.35 0.49
C VAL A 275 10.23 0.88 1.94
N PRO A 276 11.20 1.42 2.69
CA PRO A 276 12.14 2.49 2.30
C PRO A 276 13.05 2.09 1.13
N ALA A 277 13.42 3.08 0.30
CA ALA A 277 14.26 2.89 -0.87
C ALA A 277 15.67 2.36 -0.47
N ARG A 278 16.09 1.25 -1.12
CA ARG A 278 17.37 0.59 -0.81
C ARG A 278 18.23 0.31 -2.04
N TYR A 279 17.68 0.44 -3.26
CA TYR A 279 18.37 -0.13 -4.42
C TYR A 279 18.25 0.64 -5.73
N SER A 280 17.09 1.19 -6.09
CA SER A 280 16.85 1.72 -7.45
C SER A 280 16.12 3.04 -7.49
N GLY A 281 16.16 3.70 -8.67
CA GLY A 281 15.47 4.95 -8.93
C GLY A 281 13.96 4.89 -8.75
N PHE A 282 13.32 3.78 -9.11
CA PHE A 282 11.89 3.61 -8.90
C PHE A 282 11.50 3.59 -7.41
N GLU A 283 12.35 3.03 -6.56
CA GLU A 283 12.11 3.03 -5.12
C GLU A 283 12.17 4.45 -4.56
N THR A 284 13.17 5.22 -4.97
CA THR A 284 13.31 6.64 -4.60
C THR A 284 12.13 7.47 -5.11
N LEU A 285 11.71 7.26 -6.37
CA LEU A 285 10.51 7.92 -6.92
C LEU A 285 9.27 7.60 -6.07
N VAL A 286 9.03 6.32 -5.80
CA VAL A 286 7.85 5.87 -5.04
C VAL A 286 7.87 6.42 -3.61
N GLU A 287 9.02 6.46 -2.97
CA GLU A 287 9.16 7.00 -1.61
C GLU A 287 8.93 8.51 -1.58
N GLU A 288 9.60 9.27 -2.45
CA GLU A 288 9.51 10.73 -2.44
C GLU A 288 8.15 11.25 -2.93
N LEU A 289 7.66 10.70 -4.05
CA LEU A 289 6.35 11.07 -4.60
C LEU A 289 5.21 10.57 -3.71
N GLY A 290 5.28 9.31 -3.28
CA GLY A 290 4.23 8.69 -2.48
C GLY A 290 4.06 9.35 -1.12
N ALA A 291 5.18 9.71 -0.44
CA ALA A 291 5.14 10.43 0.83
C ALA A 291 4.46 11.80 0.68
N ARG A 292 4.85 12.59 -0.34
CA ARG A 292 4.24 13.90 -0.59
C ARG A 292 2.75 13.81 -0.93
N LEU A 293 2.37 12.82 -1.74
CA LEU A 293 0.95 12.57 -2.04
C LEU A 293 0.17 12.19 -0.76
N ALA A 294 0.78 11.41 0.15
CA ALA A 294 0.18 11.07 1.44
C ALA A 294 0.03 12.31 2.34
N GLU A 295 1.06 13.15 2.45
CA GLU A 295 1.04 14.44 3.16
C GLU A 295 -0.06 15.37 2.62
N ARG A 296 -0.29 15.35 1.30
CA ARG A 296 -1.37 16.10 0.63
C ARG A 296 -2.76 15.46 0.78
N GLY A 297 -2.87 14.35 1.53
CA GLY A 297 -4.14 13.71 1.94
C GLY A 297 -4.64 12.60 1.03
N HIS A 298 -3.84 12.14 0.04
CA HIS A 298 -4.14 10.93 -0.71
C HIS A 298 -3.92 9.68 0.14
N ALA A 299 -4.73 8.64 -0.08
CA ALA A 299 -4.52 7.34 0.57
C ALA A 299 -3.55 6.49 -0.27
N VAL A 300 -2.27 6.56 0.07
CA VAL A 300 -1.19 5.91 -0.68
C VAL A 300 -0.86 4.53 -0.11
N THR A 301 -0.76 3.52 -0.98
CA THR A 301 -0.31 2.16 -0.64
C THR A 301 0.84 1.75 -1.54
N VAL A 302 1.93 1.25 -0.96
CA VAL A 302 3.08 0.72 -1.69
C VAL A 302 3.17 -0.79 -1.50
N TYR A 303 3.42 -1.53 -2.59
CA TYR A 303 3.55 -2.97 -2.58
C TYR A 303 5.02 -3.39 -2.51
N ASN A 304 5.42 -3.86 -1.31
CA ASN A 304 6.78 -4.31 -1.02
C ASN A 304 6.95 -5.81 -1.24
N ARG A 305 8.14 -6.23 -1.69
CA ARG A 305 8.54 -7.65 -1.72
C ARG A 305 8.84 -8.13 -0.31
N ALA A 306 8.01 -9.04 0.22
CA ALA A 306 8.03 -9.43 1.63
C ALA A 306 9.41 -9.90 2.16
N HIS A 307 10.21 -10.58 1.32
CA HIS A 307 11.51 -11.12 1.72
C HIS A 307 12.63 -10.07 1.83
N LEU A 308 12.46 -8.87 1.23
CA LEU A 308 13.44 -7.79 1.29
C LEU A 308 13.27 -6.90 2.53
N TYR A 309 12.14 -7.01 3.23
CA TYR A 309 11.79 -6.18 4.38
C TYR A 309 11.39 -7.04 5.59
N PRO A 310 12.37 -7.61 6.33
CA PRO A 310 12.09 -8.51 7.46
C PRO A 310 11.32 -7.81 8.58
N ASP A 311 11.60 -6.53 8.83
CA ASP A 311 10.98 -5.74 9.91
C ASP A 311 9.50 -5.37 9.63
N ARG A 312 9.07 -5.44 8.37
CA ARG A 312 7.70 -5.22 7.89
C ARG A 312 6.99 -4.02 8.53
N PRO A 313 7.53 -2.78 8.44
CA PRO A 313 6.81 -1.62 8.92
C PRO A 313 5.45 -1.51 8.23
N LYS A 314 4.40 -1.23 9.01
CA LYS A 314 3.03 -1.09 8.47
C LYS A 314 2.86 0.19 7.66
N GLU A 315 3.68 1.18 7.98
CA GLU A 315 3.65 2.51 7.39
C GLU A 315 5.07 3.08 7.24
N VAL A 316 5.31 3.82 6.17
CA VAL A 316 6.56 4.55 5.91
C VAL A 316 6.19 5.92 5.38
N ARG A 317 6.56 7.00 6.06
CA ARG A 317 6.31 8.40 5.66
C ARG A 317 4.84 8.65 5.22
N GLY A 318 3.86 8.20 6.01
CA GLY A 318 2.43 8.34 5.71
C GLY A 318 1.87 7.39 4.64
N MET A 319 2.72 6.57 4.02
CA MET A 319 2.32 5.55 3.05
C MET A 319 2.11 4.21 3.73
N ARG A 320 1.02 3.53 3.46
CA ARG A 320 0.80 2.15 3.90
C ARG A 320 1.57 1.15 3.06
N ILE A 321 2.06 0.10 3.70
CA ILE A 321 2.86 -0.91 3.04
C ILE A 321 2.10 -2.25 3.00
N ALA A 322 1.96 -2.79 1.79
CA ALA A 322 1.43 -4.13 1.55
C ALA A 322 2.57 -5.08 1.16
N TYR A 323 2.75 -6.15 1.92
CA TYR A 323 3.80 -7.14 1.66
C TYR A 323 3.25 -8.32 0.89
N LEU A 324 3.86 -8.64 -0.26
CA LEU A 324 3.47 -9.77 -1.08
C LEU A 324 4.66 -10.68 -1.43
N PRO A 325 4.41 -11.99 -1.66
CA PRO A 325 5.47 -12.91 -2.05
C PRO A 325 5.95 -12.66 -3.48
N SER A 326 7.12 -13.20 -3.80
CA SER A 326 7.65 -13.29 -5.17
C SER A 326 8.39 -14.62 -5.37
N LEU A 327 8.48 -15.08 -6.61
CA LEU A 327 9.35 -16.18 -6.97
C LEU A 327 10.80 -15.68 -7.01
N ARG A 328 11.66 -16.18 -6.12
CA ARG A 328 13.03 -15.67 -5.90
C ARG A 328 14.00 -16.12 -7.00
N THR A 329 13.74 -15.73 -8.24
CA THR A 329 14.64 -15.98 -9.37
C THR A 329 14.99 -14.68 -10.08
N LYS A 330 16.16 -14.62 -10.72
CA LYS A 330 16.67 -13.42 -11.41
C LYS A 330 15.69 -12.84 -12.44
N SER A 331 14.91 -13.70 -13.13
CA SER A 331 14.09 -13.28 -14.27
C SER A 331 12.60 -13.15 -13.93
N THR A 332 12.06 -13.92 -12.96
CA THR A 332 10.63 -13.97 -12.68
C THR A 332 10.21 -13.22 -11.42
N GLU A 333 11.16 -12.77 -10.62
CA GLU A 333 10.87 -12.13 -9.34
C GLU A 333 9.98 -10.90 -9.49
N THR A 334 10.32 -9.99 -10.40
CA THR A 334 9.56 -8.75 -10.60
C THR A 334 8.16 -9.04 -11.13
N ILE A 335 8.04 -9.88 -12.15
CA ILE A 335 6.74 -10.13 -12.79
C ILE A 335 5.80 -10.92 -11.88
N SER A 336 6.31 -11.90 -11.13
CA SER A 336 5.49 -12.67 -10.17
C SER A 336 5.00 -11.81 -9.01
N HIS A 337 5.88 -10.98 -8.43
CA HIS A 337 5.47 -10.02 -7.41
C HIS A 337 4.42 -9.05 -7.94
N THR A 338 4.65 -8.48 -9.12
CA THR A 338 3.70 -7.51 -9.71
C THR A 338 2.37 -8.17 -10.05
N LEU A 339 2.35 -9.42 -10.50
CA LEU A 339 1.10 -10.15 -10.74
C LEU A 339 0.28 -10.30 -9.45
N PHE A 340 0.90 -10.74 -8.34
CA PHE A 340 0.21 -10.79 -7.05
C PHE A 340 -0.26 -9.42 -6.58
N ALA A 341 0.57 -8.38 -6.78
CA ALA A 341 0.22 -7.01 -6.43
C ALA A 341 -0.96 -6.49 -7.25
N VAL A 342 -0.99 -6.76 -8.56
CA VAL A 342 -2.07 -6.38 -9.47
C VAL A 342 -3.39 -7.07 -9.09
N ILE A 343 -3.38 -8.38 -8.82
CA ILE A 343 -4.56 -9.11 -8.37
C ILE A 343 -5.08 -8.52 -7.05
N HIS A 344 -4.18 -8.28 -6.10
CA HIS A 344 -4.55 -7.68 -4.82
C HIS A 344 -5.09 -6.25 -5.00
N ALA A 345 -4.46 -5.42 -5.83
CA ALA A 345 -4.90 -4.07 -6.11
C ALA A 345 -6.27 -4.04 -6.81
N ALA A 346 -6.52 -4.93 -7.77
CA ALA A 346 -7.80 -5.08 -8.47
C ALA A 346 -8.94 -5.40 -7.47
N VAL A 347 -8.69 -6.32 -6.53
CA VAL A 347 -9.65 -6.65 -5.46
C VAL A 347 -9.91 -5.47 -4.54
N ARG A 348 -8.89 -4.67 -4.23
CA ARG A 348 -8.96 -3.48 -3.34
C ARG A 348 -9.59 -2.26 -3.98
N ARG A 349 -9.67 -2.19 -5.30
CA ARG A 349 -10.24 -1.08 -6.07
C ARG A 349 -9.62 0.27 -5.72
N PHE A 350 -8.40 0.48 -6.18
CA PHE A 350 -7.75 1.79 -6.16
C PHE A 350 -8.32 2.68 -7.26
N ASP A 351 -8.36 3.98 -7.01
CA ASP A 351 -8.76 4.96 -8.05
C ASP A 351 -7.69 5.03 -9.13
N VAL A 352 -6.43 5.06 -8.72
CA VAL A 352 -5.26 5.11 -9.61
C VAL A 352 -4.23 4.08 -9.17
N VAL A 353 -3.68 3.34 -10.13
CA VAL A 353 -2.58 2.40 -9.93
C VAL A 353 -1.38 2.81 -10.77
N TYR A 354 -0.26 3.01 -10.12
CA TYR A 354 1.02 3.35 -10.73
C TYR A 354 1.89 2.10 -10.87
N LEU A 355 2.20 1.73 -12.11
CA LEU A 355 3.07 0.59 -12.44
C LEU A 355 4.48 1.07 -12.77
N CYS A 356 5.46 0.66 -11.97
CA CYS A 356 6.88 0.93 -12.20
C CYS A 356 7.46 -0.08 -13.20
N GLY A 357 8.06 0.42 -14.26
CA GLY A 357 8.74 -0.36 -15.29
C GLY A 357 7.83 -0.97 -16.34
N VAL A 358 8.21 -0.78 -17.60
CA VAL A 358 7.45 -1.18 -18.79
C VAL A 358 7.15 -2.67 -18.86
N GLY A 359 8.03 -3.54 -18.33
CA GLY A 359 7.82 -4.99 -18.31
C GLY A 359 6.56 -5.46 -17.60
N ASN A 360 5.95 -4.59 -16.78
CA ASN A 360 4.72 -4.86 -16.03
C ASN A 360 3.45 -4.38 -16.77
N ALA A 361 3.58 -3.66 -17.88
CA ALA A 361 2.46 -3.01 -18.56
C ALA A 361 1.38 -3.98 -19.06
N ALA A 362 1.76 -5.20 -19.44
CA ALA A 362 0.80 -6.24 -19.84
C ALA A 362 -0.23 -6.58 -18.75
N LEU A 363 0.11 -6.37 -17.47
CA LEU A 363 -0.77 -6.63 -16.33
C LEU A 363 -1.79 -5.49 -16.10
N ALA A 364 -1.64 -4.34 -16.76
CA ALA A 364 -2.56 -3.20 -16.64
C ALA A 364 -4.00 -3.54 -17.00
N GLY A 365 -4.22 -4.49 -17.92
CA GLY A 365 -5.55 -4.95 -18.32
C GLY A 365 -6.41 -5.45 -17.15
N ILE A 366 -5.82 -6.17 -16.20
CA ILE A 366 -6.50 -6.67 -15.00
C ILE A 366 -7.00 -5.50 -14.14
N LEU A 367 -6.20 -4.46 -13.99
CA LEU A 367 -6.54 -3.26 -13.21
C LEU A 367 -7.65 -2.45 -13.87
N LYS A 368 -7.61 -2.33 -15.20
CA LYS A 368 -8.68 -1.64 -15.96
C LYS A 368 -10.02 -2.38 -15.86
N LEU A 369 -10.02 -3.70 -15.94
CA LEU A 369 -11.23 -4.52 -15.70
C LEU A 369 -11.78 -4.34 -14.28
N ALA A 370 -10.94 -4.06 -13.30
CA ALA A 370 -11.35 -3.72 -11.93
C ALA A 370 -11.85 -2.26 -11.76
N GLY A 371 -11.73 -1.43 -12.81
CA GLY A 371 -12.18 -0.03 -12.83
C GLY A 371 -11.15 0.97 -12.34
N SER A 372 -9.89 0.56 -12.14
CA SER A 372 -8.80 1.48 -11.78
C SER A 372 -8.27 2.21 -13.01
N LYS A 373 -7.84 3.46 -12.84
CA LYS A 373 -7.01 4.19 -13.80
C LYS A 373 -5.56 3.73 -13.65
N VAL A 374 -4.85 3.58 -14.76
CA VAL A 374 -3.49 3.02 -14.76
C VAL A 374 -2.48 3.98 -15.36
N ILE A 375 -1.46 4.31 -14.58
CA ILE A 375 -0.26 5.02 -15.01
C ILE A 375 0.86 4.00 -15.14
N VAL A 376 1.56 3.98 -16.27
CA VAL A 376 2.78 3.18 -16.46
C VAL A 376 3.97 4.10 -16.60
N ASN A 377 4.97 3.96 -15.73
CA ASN A 377 6.25 4.64 -15.89
C ASN A 377 7.20 3.72 -16.66
N VAL A 378 7.68 4.21 -17.79
CA VAL A 378 8.65 3.54 -18.64
C VAL A 378 10.03 4.14 -18.40
N ASP A 379 10.96 3.32 -17.93
CA ASP A 379 12.35 3.71 -17.69
C ASP A 379 13.14 3.49 -18.99
N GLY A 380 13.67 4.51 -19.60
CA GLY A 380 14.56 4.48 -20.74
C GLY A 380 14.34 3.37 -21.79
N ASP A 381 15.40 2.99 -22.48
CA ASP A 381 15.41 1.91 -23.47
C ASP A 381 15.77 0.55 -22.84
N ASP A 382 14.99 0.08 -21.87
CA ASP A 382 15.29 -1.15 -21.13
C ASP A 382 15.56 -2.38 -22.03
N PHE A 383 14.85 -2.50 -23.14
CA PHE A 383 15.02 -3.63 -24.07
C PHE A 383 16.37 -3.60 -24.81
N ARG A 384 17.06 -2.45 -24.91
CA ARG A 384 18.38 -2.30 -25.54
C ARG A 384 19.52 -2.70 -24.63
N ARG A 385 19.29 -2.81 -23.32
CA ARG A 385 20.35 -3.16 -22.35
C ARG A 385 20.89 -4.56 -22.61
N GLN A 386 22.20 -4.68 -22.73
CA GLN A 386 22.90 -5.94 -23.07
C GLN A 386 22.69 -7.06 -22.04
N LYS A 387 22.39 -6.72 -20.80
CA LYS A 387 22.13 -7.69 -19.72
C LYS A 387 20.92 -8.62 -19.94
N TRP A 388 20.03 -8.29 -20.88
CA TRP A 388 18.82 -9.05 -21.10
C TRP A 388 18.99 -10.13 -22.17
N HIS A 389 18.56 -11.36 -21.87
CA HIS A 389 18.42 -12.44 -22.83
C HIS A 389 17.44 -12.07 -23.96
N PRO A 390 17.57 -12.57 -25.19
CA PRO A 390 16.70 -12.24 -26.33
C PRO A 390 15.22 -12.33 -26.03
N PHE A 391 14.76 -13.35 -25.29
CA PHE A 391 13.38 -13.52 -24.88
C PHE A 391 12.90 -12.35 -23.98
N ALA A 392 13.72 -11.93 -23.01
CA ALA A 392 13.37 -10.81 -22.15
C ALA A 392 13.31 -9.48 -22.93
N ARG A 393 14.19 -9.28 -23.92
CA ARG A 393 14.12 -8.13 -24.84
C ARG A 393 12.83 -8.10 -25.65
N ALA A 394 12.43 -9.26 -26.19
CA ALA A 394 11.18 -9.41 -26.94
C ALA A 394 9.97 -9.12 -26.03
N TRP A 395 9.97 -9.63 -24.79
CA TRP A 395 8.94 -9.34 -23.79
C TRP A 395 8.84 -7.84 -23.47
N LEU A 396 9.97 -7.16 -23.23
CA LEU A 396 9.99 -5.72 -22.94
C LEU A 396 9.44 -4.91 -24.11
N LYS A 397 9.86 -5.22 -25.35
CA LYS A 397 9.36 -4.56 -26.57
C LYS A 397 7.86 -4.81 -26.79
N TRP A 398 7.38 -6.01 -26.48
CA TRP A 398 5.96 -6.35 -26.54
C TRP A 398 5.18 -5.60 -25.44
N SER A 399 5.75 -5.49 -24.24
CA SER A 399 5.15 -4.76 -23.12
C SER A 399 5.02 -3.25 -23.39
N GLU A 400 5.93 -2.63 -24.16
CA GLU A 400 5.78 -1.23 -24.59
C GLU A 400 4.52 -1.01 -25.41
N ARG A 401 4.19 -1.94 -26.33
CA ARG A 401 2.93 -1.89 -27.09
C ARG A 401 1.70 -2.01 -26.19
N TRP A 402 1.78 -2.81 -25.13
CA TRP A 402 0.69 -2.91 -24.16
C TRP A 402 0.61 -1.68 -23.26
N ALA A 403 1.72 -1.05 -22.92
CA ALA A 403 1.71 0.22 -22.22
C ALA A 403 0.88 1.27 -22.97
N THR A 404 1.07 1.42 -24.27
CA THR A 404 0.30 2.39 -25.08
C THR A 404 -1.18 2.05 -25.24
N LYS A 405 -1.58 0.77 -25.10
CA LYS A 405 -2.96 0.32 -25.28
C LYS A 405 -3.76 0.19 -23.99
N LEU A 406 -3.10 -0.19 -22.90
CA LEU A 406 -3.77 -0.55 -21.65
C LEU A 406 -3.60 0.52 -20.55
N SER A 407 -2.65 1.45 -20.68
CA SER A 407 -2.51 2.55 -19.72
C SER A 407 -3.43 3.72 -20.05
N ASP A 408 -3.82 4.46 -19.04
CA ASP A 408 -4.48 5.75 -19.21
C ASP A 408 -3.42 6.85 -19.44
N VAL A 409 -2.24 6.71 -18.81
CA VAL A 409 -1.08 7.58 -19.01
C VAL A 409 0.20 6.74 -19.04
N VAL A 410 1.08 7.04 -19.99
CA VAL A 410 2.47 6.56 -20.02
C VAL A 410 3.38 7.71 -19.63
N ILE A 411 4.20 7.52 -18.61
CA ILE A 411 5.17 8.52 -18.15
C ILE A 411 6.57 8.10 -18.59
N ALA A 412 7.30 9.04 -19.20
CA ALA A 412 8.70 8.93 -19.55
C ALA A 412 9.51 10.00 -18.81
N ASP A 413 10.71 9.63 -18.36
CA ASP A 413 11.59 10.49 -17.56
C ASP A 413 12.53 11.38 -18.37
N ASN A 414 12.54 11.22 -19.71
CA ASN A 414 13.30 12.06 -20.62
C ASN A 414 12.60 12.22 -22.00
N GLN A 415 12.94 13.30 -22.72
CA GLN A 415 12.33 13.64 -24.00
C GLN A 415 12.70 12.65 -25.12
N THR A 416 13.90 12.08 -25.07
CA THR A 416 14.33 11.07 -26.04
C THR A 416 13.36 9.87 -26.07
N VAL A 417 12.90 9.43 -24.90
CA VAL A 417 11.91 8.34 -24.79
C VAL A 417 10.54 8.80 -25.27
N VAL A 418 10.11 10.02 -24.96
CA VAL A 418 8.84 10.59 -25.48
C VAL A 418 8.83 10.60 -27.00
N GLU A 419 9.88 11.13 -27.62
CA GLU A 419 10.04 11.18 -29.09
C GLU A 419 10.06 9.79 -29.72
N ARG A 420 10.72 8.83 -29.05
CA ARG A 420 10.72 7.44 -29.48
C ARG A 420 9.31 6.82 -29.44
N TYR A 421 8.55 7.02 -28.38
CA TYR A 421 7.18 6.52 -28.28
C TYR A 421 6.28 7.14 -29.36
N ARG A 422 6.45 8.43 -29.65
CA ARG A 422 5.75 9.11 -30.75
C ARG A 422 6.11 8.50 -32.10
N ARG A 423 7.40 8.29 -32.38
CA ARG A 423 7.89 7.74 -33.65
C ARG A 423 7.53 6.27 -33.83
N ASP A 424 7.76 5.42 -32.80
CA ASP A 424 7.69 3.96 -32.93
C ASP A 424 6.26 3.42 -32.72
N TYR A 425 5.42 4.13 -31.98
CA TYR A 425 4.07 3.69 -31.59
C TYR A 425 2.97 4.70 -31.91
N GLY A 426 3.27 5.88 -32.42
CA GLY A 426 2.29 6.96 -32.65
C GLY A 426 1.60 7.43 -31.34
N PHE A 427 2.27 7.27 -30.20
CA PHE A 427 1.70 7.53 -28.87
C PHE A 427 2.48 8.67 -28.18
N GLU A 428 1.73 9.64 -27.64
CA GLU A 428 2.29 10.76 -26.88
C GLU A 428 2.47 10.36 -25.42
N ALA A 429 3.70 10.03 -25.02
CA ALA A 429 4.02 9.79 -23.63
C ALA A 429 4.17 11.13 -22.88
N THR A 430 3.75 11.16 -21.62
CA THR A 430 3.87 12.35 -20.78
C THR A 430 5.29 12.44 -20.21
N TYR A 431 5.99 13.55 -20.51
CA TYR A 431 7.28 13.82 -19.90
C TYR A 431 7.16 14.22 -18.44
N LEU A 432 7.74 13.45 -17.53
CA LEU A 432 7.90 13.80 -16.11
C LEU A 432 9.22 13.25 -15.59
N SER A 433 10.15 14.16 -15.36
CA SER A 433 11.45 13.81 -14.73
C SER A 433 11.28 13.45 -13.26
N TYR A 434 12.32 12.86 -12.71
CA TYR A 434 12.46 12.71 -11.25
C TYR A 434 12.74 14.07 -10.59
N GLY A 435 12.49 14.15 -9.29
CA GLY A 435 12.86 15.30 -8.50
C GLY A 435 14.25 15.14 -7.87
N THR A 436 14.76 16.23 -7.36
CA THR A 436 15.97 16.27 -6.55
C THR A 436 15.67 16.80 -5.15
N PRO A 437 16.28 16.24 -4.10
CA PRO A 437 16.15 16.80 -2.76
C PRO A 437 16.80 18.19 -2.72
N GLN A 438 16.05 19.16 -2.20
CA GLN A 438 16.62 20.45 -1.81
C GLN A 438 17.28 20.27 -0.43
N ARG A 439 18.57 20.07 -0.39
CA ARG A 439 19.28 19.89 0.87
C ARG A 439 20.40 20.93 1.02
N PRO A 440 20.40 21.67 2.15
CA PRO A 440 21.59 22.42 2.53
C PRO A 440 22.75 21.44 2.78
N SER A 441 23.97 21.87 2.51
CA SER A 441 25.20 21.15 2.88
C SER A 441 25.09 20.69 4.35
N MET A 442 25.01 19.38 4.56
CA MET A 442 24.98 18.84 5.92
C MET A 442 26.38 18.50 6.38
N ALA A 443 26.76 19.07 7.47
CA ALA A 443 27.98 18.75 8.18
C ALA A 443 27.85 17.42 8.92
N GLY A 444 27.93 16.30 8.17
CA GLY A 444 28.37 15.03 8.74
C GLY A 444 29.88 14.96 8.57
N LYS A 445 30.61 14.39 9.49
CA LYS A 445 32.07 14.20 9.35
C LYS A 445 32.46 12.73 9.31
N GLY A 446 31.51 11.80 9.41
CA GLY A 446 31.81 10.39 9.58
C GLY A 446 32.39 9.73 8.32
N ALA A 447 31.82 9.98 7.13
CA ALA A 447 32.29 9.39 5.89
C ALA A 447 33.59 10.05 5.40
N LEU A 448 33.73 11.37 5.54
CA LEU A 448 34.96 12.08 5.20
C LEU A 448 36.14 11.59 6.08
N GLU A 449 35.94 11.46 7.38
CA GLU A 449 36.93 10.96 8.31
C GLU A 449 37.29 9.50 8.03
N LEU A 450 36.28 8.65 7.82
CA LEU A 450 36.45 7.22 7.53
C LEU A 450 37.36 6.98 6.30
N PHE A 451 37.18 7.80 5.25
CA PHE A 451 37.92 7.65 4.00
C PHE A 451 39.12 8.59 3.89
N GLY A 452 39.45 9.38 4.94
CA GLY A 452 40.54 10.32 4.96
C GLY A 452 40.47 11.38 3.85
N LEU A 453 39.28 12.03 3.75
CA LEU A 453 38.96 13.03 2.73
C LEU A 453 38.89 14.44 3.32
N LYS A 454 39.26 15.43 2.51
CA LYS A 454 39.02 16.84 2.81
C LYS A 454 37.86 17.37 1.98
N ALA A 455 36.95 18.07 2.62
CA ALA A 455 35.82 18.70 1.95
C ALA A 455 36.28 19.62 0.81
N GLY A 456 35.69 19.47 -0.36
CA GLY A 456 35.99 20.24 -1.57
C GLY A 456 37.27 19.79 -2.33
N GLU A 457 38.03 18.81 -1.80
CA GLU A 457 39.34 18.39 -2.36
C GLU A 457 39.36 16.94 -2.82
N TYR A 458 38.29 16.42 -3.41
CA TYR A 458 38.25 15.10 -4.04
C TYR A 458 37.29 15.05 -5.23
N VAL A 459 37.56 14.11 -6.14
CA VAL A 459 36.68 13.77 -7.26
C VAL A 459 35.81 12.59 -6.84
N LEU A 460 34.50 12.68 -7.09
CA LEU A 460 33.53 11.67 -6.69
C LEU A 460 32.87 11.00 -7.91
N TYR A 461 32.80 9.69 -7.88
CA TYR A 461 31.92 8.88 -8.71
C TYR A 461 30.96 8.10 -7.81
N VAL A 462 29.66 8.07 -8.17
CA VAL A 462 28.68 7.22 -7.51
C VAL A 462 27.85 6.46 -8.54
N GLY A 463 27.85 5.14 -8.46
CA GLY A 463 27.09 4.30 -9.38
C GLY A 463 27.40 2.82 -9.24
N ARG A 464 26.57 1.98 -9.87
CA ARG A 464 26.88 0.56 -9.98
C ARG A 464 28.16 0.35 -10.81
N LEU A 465 29.02 -0.51 -10.34
CA LEU A 465 30.25 -0.86 -11.07
C LEU A 465 29.90 -1.91 -12.14
N THR A 466 29.45 -1.42 -13.28
CA THR A 466 29.08 -2.19 -14.47
C THR A 466 29.73 -1.58 -15.71
N PRO A 467 30.04 -2.36 -16.75
CA PRO A 467 30.68 -1.85 -17.98
C PRO A 467 29.91 -0.67 -18.61
N GLU A 468 28.58 -0.69 -18.57
CA GLU A 468 27.73 0.38 -19.12
C GLU A 468 27.87 1.74 -18.40
N ASN A 469 28.37 1.73 -17.16
CA ASN A 469 28.59 2.94 -16.36
C ASN A 469 30.00 3.52 -16.48
N LEU A 470 30.91 2.84 -17.18
CA LEU A 470 32.26 3.30 -17.55
C LEU A 470 33.12 3.84 -16.37
N ALA A 471 33.00 3.20 -15.19
CA ALA A 471 33.85 3.55 -14.05
C ALA A 471 35.34 3.32 -14.37
N ASP A 472 35.66 2.32 -15.22
CA ASP A 472 37.01 2.02 -15.72
C ASP A 472 37.60 3.15 -16.56
N LEU A 473 36.77 3.83 -17.37
CA LEU A 473 37.19 5.03 -18.12
C LEU A 473 37.67 6.14 -17.17
N LEU A 474 36.90 6.39 -16.08
CA LEU A 474 37.29 7.37 -15.06
C LEU A 474 38.61 6.97 -14.38
N VAL A 475 38.72 5.71 -13.97
CA VAL A 475 39.92 5.21 -13.25
C VAL A 475 41.17 5.33 -14.13
N ARG A 476 41.09 4.96 -15.42
CA ARG A 476 42.20 5.13 -16.38
C ARG A 476 42.55 6.60 -16.63
N ALA A 477 41.50 7.44 -16.85
CA ALA A 477 41.71 8.88 -17.04
C ALA A 477 42.40 9.51 -15.81
N TYR A 478 42.00 9.05 -14.61
CA TYR A 478 42.53 9.62 -13.36
C TYR A 478 44.04 9.38 -13.17
N GLY A 479 44.58 8.32 -13.75
CA GLY A 479 46.03 8.10 -13.80
C GLY A 479 46.82 9.23 -14.49
N LYS A 480 46.13 9.98 -15.38
CA LYS A 480 46.71 11.10 -16.16
C LYS A 480 46.37 12.49 -15.58
N VAL A 481 45.48 12.55 -14.56
CA VAL A 481 45.06 13.81 -13.93
C VAL A 481 46.19 14.40 -13.10
N LYS A 482 46.46 15.71 -13.29
CA LYS A 482 47.40 16.48 -12.49
C LYS A 482 46.79 16.89 -11.15
N GLY A 483 47.61 16.93 -10.10
CA GLY A 483 47.18 17.34 -8.76
C GLY A 483 47.21 16.22 -7.73
N SER A 484 46.90 16.56 -6.45
CA SER A 484 46.99 15.64 -5.30
C SER A 484 45.65 15.09 -4.81
N TRP A 485 44.54 15.51 -5.39
CA TRP A 485 43.22 15.10 -4.95
C TRP A 485 43.02 13.59 -5.13
N PRO A 486 42.34 12.91 -4.19
CA PRO A 486 41.88 11.54 -4.41
C PRO A 486 40.65 11.47 -5.31
N CYS A 487 40.52 10.37 -6.03
CA CYS A 487 39.28 9.97 -6.72
C CYS A 487 38.57 8.92 -5.89
N VAL A 488 37.36 9.20 -5.47
CA VAL A 488 36.52 8.30 -4.65
C VAL A 488 35.46 7.66 -5.54
N VAL A 489 35.52 6.35 -5.64
CA VAL A 489 34.57 5.54 -6.43
C VAL A 489 33.64 4.80 -5.47
N VAL A 490 32.39 5.27 -5.39
CA VAL A 490 31.34 4.70 -4.54
C VAL A 490 30.48 3.79 -5.39
N GLY A 491 30.38 2.52 -5.02
CA GLY A 491 29.51 1.57 -5.69
C GLY A 491 29.90 0.11 -5.51
N GLY A 492 29.00 -0.77 -5.88
CA GLY A 492 29.22 -2.22 -5.84
C GLY A 492 29.09 -2.85 -7.22
N ALA A 493 29.88 -3.87 -7.49
CA ALA A 493 29.87 -4.61 -8.75
C ALA A 493 28.62 -5.56 -8.85
N GLY A 494 27.98 -5.88 -7.72
CA GLY A 494 26.83 -6.78 -7.72
C GLY A 494 27.13 -8.14 -8.35
N TYR A 495 26.49 -8.44 -9.48
CA TYR A 495 26.75 -9.67 -10.24
C TYR A 495 27.98 -9.58 -11.17
N GLU A 496 28.55 -8.39 -11.40
CA GLU A 496 29.67 -8.13 -12.27
C GLU A 496 31.01 -8.17 -11.48
N VAL A 497 31.22 -9.26 -10.76
CA VAL A 497 32.38 -9.42 -9.85
C VAL A 497 33.73 -9.24 -10.60
N GLU A 498 33.78 -9.69 -11.84
CA GLU A 498 34.98 -9.61 -12.67
C GLU A 498 35.34 -8.15 -13.01
N TYR A 499 34.36 -7.36 -13.39
CA TYR A 499 34.55 -5.93 -13.63
C TYR A 499 35.05 -5.19 -12.38
N GLY A 500 34.53 -5.54 -11.20
CA GLY A 500 35.03 -5.00 -9.93
C GLY A 500 36.51 -5.35 -9.66
N ARG A 501 36.95 -6.58 -10.00
CA ARG A 501 38.33 -7.00 -9.89
C ARG A 501 39.25 -6.28 -10.89
N GLU A 502 38.77 -6.06 -12.10
CA GLU A 502 39.50 -5.28 -13.11
C GLU A 502 39.71 -3.85 -12.66
N LEU A 503 38.71 -3.19 -12.11
CA LEU A 503 38.83 -1.85 -11.53
C LEU A 503 39.91 -1.79 -10.44
N GLN A 504 39.97 -2.81 -9.57
CA GLN A 504 41.03 -2.89 -8.55
C GLN A 504 42.44 -3.00 -9.12
N LYS A 505 42.60 -3.71 -10.25
CA LYS A 505 43.89 -3.87 -10.91
C LYS A 505 44.44 -2.59 -11.56
N ILE A 506 43.51 -1.76 -12.10
CA ILE A 506 43.88 -0.51 -12.80
C ILE A 506 43.84 0.72 -11.88
N ALA A 507 43.34 0.58 -10.66
CA ALA A 507 43.31 1.66 -9.69
C ALA A 507 44.72 2.01 -9.21
N GLY A 508 45.13 3.26 -9.45
CA GLY A 508 46.36 3.80 -8.89
C GLY A 508 46.16 4.30 -7.44
N ASP A 509 47.25 4.68 -6.77
CA ASP A 509 47.27 5.04 -5.34
C ASP A 509 46.28 6.15 -4.94
N ARG A 510 45.94 7.03 -5.88
CA ARG A 510 44.97 8.12 -5.66
C ARG A 510 43.50 7.73 -5.86
N VAL A 511 43.23 6.50 -6.31
CA VAL A 511 41.85 6.03 -6.54
C VAL A 511 41.40 5.16 -5.36
N LYS A 512 40.37 5.61 -4.65
CA LYS A 512 39.79 4.90 -3.51
C LYS A 512 38.49 4.22 -3.92
N LEU A 513 38.48 2.89 -4.03
CA LEU A 513 37.31 2.07 -4.26
C LEU A 513 36.67 1.74 -2.89
N VAL A 514 35.67 2.50 -2.47
CA VAL A 514 35.14 2.46 -1.08
C VAL A 514 33.94 1.53 -0.91
N GLY A 515 33.51 0.86 -1.98
CA GLY A 515 32.29 0.03 -1.95
C GLY A 515 30.98 0.85 -1.94
N PRO A 516 29.84 0.22 -1.72
CA PRO A 516 28.55 0.91 -1.69
C PRO A 516 28.37 1.68 -0.37
N VAL A 517 28.02 2.97 -0.49
CA VAL A 517 27.71 3.88 0.62
C VAL A 517 26.29 4.42 0.42
N TYR A 518 25.47 4.40 1.47
CA TYR A 518 24.08 4.84 1.44
C TYR A 518 23.74 5.81 2.58
N GLY A 519 22.56 6.45 2.51
CA GLY A 519 22.05 7.33 3.56
C GLY A 519 22.96 8.52 3.86
N ALA A 520 23.15 8.83 5.14
CA ALA A 520 23.91 10.00 5.58
C ALA A 520 25.35 10.04 5.06
N GLY A 521 26.01 8.88 4.93
CA GLY A 521 27.36 8.81 4.37
C GLY A 521 27.42 9.16 2.88
N TYR A 522 26.43 8.71 2.09
CA TYR A 522 26.29 9.12 0.69
C TYR A 522 26.03 10.63 0.56
N GLU A 523 25.15 11.17 1.40
CA GLU A 523 24.82 12.60 1.41
C GLU A 523 26.04 13.45 1.78
N GLU A 524 26.81 13.03 2.77
CA GLU A 524 28.03 13.69 3.19
C GLU A 524 29.09 13.71 2.08
N LEU A 525 29.35 12.55 1.43
CA LEU A 525 30.27 12.48 0.31
C LEU A 525 29.83 13.32 -0.88
N SER A 526 28.53 13.34 -1.18
CA SER A 526 27.98 14.11 -2.31
C SER A 526 28.02 15.61 -2.07
N ALA A 527 27.59 16.07 -0.88
CA ALA A 527 27.55 17.49 -0.54
C ALA A 527 28.94 18.15 -0.46
N ASN A 528 29.97 17.35 -0.14
CA ASN A 528 31.32 17.86 0.09
C ASN A 528 32.32 17.52 -1.05
N CYS A 529 31.89 16.91 -2.16
CA CYS A 529 32.81 16.63 -3.27
C CYS A 529 33.25 17.93 -3.97
N GLY A 530 34.50 17.98 -4.43
CA GLY A 530 35.00 19.09 -5.23
C GLY A 530 34.48 19.03 -6.67
N ILE A 531 34.47 17.83 -7.25
CA ILE A 531 34.02 17.54 -8.61
C ILE A 531 33.27 16.21 -8.60
N PHE A 532 32.13 16.14 -9.26
CA PHE A 532 31.42 14.88 -9.52
C PHE A 532 31.59 14.47 -10.98
N VAL A 533 31.83 13.18 -11.24
CA VAL A 533 32.01 12.65 -12.60
C VAL A 533 30.91 11.63 -12.92
N LEU A 534 30.28 11.81 -14.07
CA LEU A 534 29.31 10.89 -14.65
C LEU A 534 29.83 10.35 -15.99
N PRO A 535 30.61 9.24 -16.02
CA PRO A 535 31.28 8.79 -17.23
C PRO A 535 30.40 7.94 -18.17
N GLY A 536 29.30 7.36 -17.68
CA GLY A 536 28.48 6.45 -18.47
C GLY A 536 27.59 7.13 -19.51
N THR A 537 27.27 6.38 -20.57
CA THR A 537 26.50 6.84 -21.76
C THR A 537 25.07 6.33 -21.81
N VAL A 538 24.53 5.75 -20.73
CA VAL A 538 23.15 5.20 -20.69
C VAL A 538 22.12 6.31 -20.92
N GLU A 539 21.28 6.13 -21.92
CA GLU A 539 20.20 7.05 -22.27
C GLU A 539 18.99 6.89 -21.34
N ALA A 540 19.12 7.38 -20.11
CA ALA A 540 18.06 7.47 -19.11
C ALA A 540 18.40 8.58 -18.13
N THR A 541 17.39 9.19 -17.52
CA THR A 541 17.60 10.16 -16.44
C THR A 541 18.18 9.45 -15.22
N ARG A 542 19.36 9.86 -14.83
CA ARG A 542 20.06 9.26 -13.69
C ARG A 542 19.77 10.05 -12.43
N LEU A 543 19.16 9.42 -11.45
CA LEU A 543 18.88 10.05 -10.16
C LEU A 543 20.12 10.63 -9.50
N VAL A 544 21.26 9.91 -9.58
CA VAL A 544 22.51 10.41 -9.03
C VAL A 544 22.93 11.75 -9.65
N LEU A 545 22.63 12.00 -10.94
CA LEU A 545 22.89 13.29 -11.58
C LEU A 545 22.03 14.39 -10.96
N LEU A 546 20.74 14.12 -10.79
CA LEU A 546 19.81 15.05 -10.16
C LEU A 546 20.20 15.33 -8.71
N ASP A 547 20.57 14.30 -7.95
CA ASP A 547 21.07 14.46 -6.59
C ASP A 547 22.31 15.37 -6.54
N GLN A 548 23.28 15.14 -7.42
CA GLN A 548 24.51 15.95 -7.49
C GLN A 548 24.22 17.40 -7.89
N MET A 549 23.26 17.62 -8.79
CA MET A 549 22.78 18.96 -9.09
C MET A 549 22.15 19.62 -7.86
N GLY A 550 21.34 18.88 -7.10
CA GLY A 550 20.70 19.35 -5.86
C GLY A 550 21.70 19.66 -4.75
N PHE A 551 22.77 18.86 -4.62
CA PHE A 551 23.88 19.17 -3.71
C PHE A 551 24.75 20.35 -4.20
N GLY A 552 24.61 20.76 -5.45
CA GLY A 552 25.41 21.80 -6.07
C GLY A 552 26.84 21.36 -6.29
N SER A 553 27.04 20.19 -6.87
CA SER A 553 28.36 19.68 -7.27
C SER A 553 28.82 20.31 -8.59
N ALA A 554 30.12 20.50 -8.76
CA ALA A 554 30.70 20.79 -10.07
C ALA A 554 30.77 19.50 -10.90
N ILE A 555 29.91 19.40 -11.94
CA ILE A 555 29.65 18.15 -12.64
C ILE A 555 30.41 18.07 -13.96
N VAL A 556 31.15 16.96 -14.14
CA VAL A 556 31.78 16.56 -15.42
C VAL A 556 31.05 15.32 -15.94
N TYR A 557 30.55 15.35 -17.15
CA TYR A 557 29.69 14.30 -17.67
C TYR A 557 30.06 13.87 -19.09
N HIS A 558 29.84 12.58 -19.39
CA HIS A 558 29.97 12.10 -20.77
C HIS A 558 28.86 12.70 -21.63
N ASP A 559 29.24 13.28 -22.79
CA ASP A 559 28.33 14.01 -23.66
C ASP A 559 27.39 13.07 -24.42
N CYS A 560 26.23 12.79 -23.83
CA CYS A 560 25.13 12.07 -24.47
C CYS A 560 23.81 12.85 -24.34
N ALA A 561 22.86 12.57 -25.24
CA ALA A 561 21.63 13.35 -25.38
C ALA A 561 20.83 13.44 -24.08
N ALA A 562 20.61 12.32 -23.38
CA ALA A 562 19.83 12.28 -22.14
C ALA A 562 20.51 13.07 -21.01
N THR A 563 21.84 12.97 -20.85
CA THR A 563 22.57 13.72 -19.83
C THR A 563 22.58 15.22 -20.14
N ARG A 564 22.77 15.57 -21.42
CA ARG A 564 22.75 16.97 -21.88
C ARG A 564 21.40 17.64 -21.65
N GLU A 565 20.30 16.92 -21.87
CA GLU A 565 18.95 17.40 -21.56
C GLU A 565 18.79 17.77 -20.09
N VAL A 566 19.21 16.88 -19.19
CA VAL A 566 19.07 17.08 -17.75
C VAL A 566 19.95 18.23 -17.27
N ILE A 567 21.22 18.21 -17.61
CA ILE A 567 22.20 19.16 -17.03
C ILE A 567 22.18 20.52 -17.73
N GLY A 568 21.78 20.58 -19.02
CA GLY A 568 21.86 21.80 -19.82
C GLY A 568 23.29 22.37 -19.84
N GLY A 569 23.40 23.67 -19.60
CA GLY A 569 24.70 24.35 -19.48
C GLY A 569 25.34 24.32 -18.08
N ALA A 570 24.79 23.54 -17.14
CA ALA A 570 25.20 23.54 -15.73
C ALA A 570 26.29 22.52 -15.39
N GLY A 571 26.96 21.94 -16.39
CA GLY A 571 28.07 21.01 -16.23
C GLY A 571 29.05 21.11 -17.37
N LEU A 572 30.18 20.40 -17.24
CA LEU A 572 31.26 20.37 -18.24
C LEU A 572 31.20 19.03 -19.00
N PRO A 573 30.84 19.02 -20.30
CA PRO A 573 30.81 17.79 -21.10
C PRO A 573 32.23 17.30 -21.44
N PHE A 574 32.41 15.98 -21.52
CA PHE A 574 33.61 15.36 -22.08
C PHE A 574 33.21 14.27 -23.10
N GLY A 575 34.11 13.95 -24.03
CA GLY A 575 33.87 12.96 -25.08
C GLY A 575 34.87 13.03 -26.22
N GLY A 576 34.36 12.94 -27.47
CA GLY A 576 35.18 12.99 -28.68
C GLY A 576 35.93 11.69 -28.98
N GLU A 577 37.00 11.76 -29.83
CA GLU A 577 37.74 10.59 -30.28
C GLU A 577 38.55 9.91 -29.15
N ASN A 578 38.99 10.68 -28.17
CA ASN A 578 39.72 10.17 -27.00
C ASN A 578 39.09 10.67 -25.70
N PRO A 579 37.99 10.05 -25.25
CA PRO A 579 37.27 10.50 -24.09
C PRO A 579 38.08 10.38 -22.78
N GLU A 580 39.05 9.46 -22.70
CA GLU A 580 39.94 9.30 -21.55
C GLU A 580 40.86 10.50 -21.38
N LYS A 581 41.47 10.97 -22.48
CA LYS A 581 42.34 12.14 -22.48
C LYS A 581 41.56 13.41 -22.17
N ASP A 582 40.42 13.60 -22.84
CA ASP A 582 39.58 14.78 -22.65
C ASP A 582 39.05 14.89 -21.21
N LEU A 583 38.66 13.75 -20.61
CA LEU A 583 38.24 13.71 -19.19
C LEU A 583 39.41 14.11 -18.27
N ALA A 584 40.63 13.58 -18.51
CA ALA A 584 41.78 13.88 -17.69
C ALA A 584 42.18 15.37 -17.75
N GLU A 585 42.12 15.99 -18.94
CA GLU A 585 42.39 17.42 -19.13
C GLU A 585 41.37 18.29 -18.43
N LYS A 586 40.08 17.98 -18.54
CA LYS A 586 38.97 18.71 -17.88
C LYS A 586 39.02 18.62 -16.37
N LEU A 587 39.32 17.42 -15.84
CA LEU A 587 39.51 17.25 -14.40
C LEU A 587 40.71 18.05 -13.88
N SER A 588 41.83 18.00 -14.58
CA SER A 588 43.00 18.77 -14.20
C SER A 588 42.74 20.27 -14.19
N GLY A 589 42.08 20.80 -15.23
CA GLY A 589 41.70 22.21 -15.30
C GLY A 589 40.74 22.64 -14.22
N LEU A 590 39.73 21.81 -13.88
CA LEU A 590 38.79 22.12 -12.80
C LEU A 590 39.46 22.04 -11.41
N ILE A 591 40.41 21.14 -11.17
CA ILE A 591 41.14 21.08 -9.90
C ILE A 591 41.92 22.37 -9.67
N GLU A 592 42.50 22.95 -10.74
CA GLU A 592 43.25 24.18 -10.69
C GLU A 592 42.41 25.46 -10.70
N SER A 593 41.08 25.36 -11.02
CA SER A 593 40.19 26.52 -11.19
C SER A 593 39.04 26.56 -10.16
N PRO A 594 39.24 27.08 -8.94
CA PRO A 594 38.19 27.21 -7.94
C PRO A 594 36.98 28.03 -8.43
N GLY A 595 37.22 29.11 -9.16
CA GLY A 595 36.16 29.98 -9.70
C GLY A 595 35.24 29.27 -10.70
N GLU A 596 35.81 28.41 -11.57
CA GLU A 596 34.99 27.65 -12.52
C GLU A 596 34.19 26.55 -11.80
N ARG A 597 34.77 25.88 -10.79
CA ARG A 597 33.99 24.95 -9.95
C ARG A 597 32.82 25.65 -9.30
N GLU A 598 32.99 26.83 -8.72
CA GLU A 598 31.92 27.56 -8.05
C GLU A 598 30.85 28.02 -9.06
N ARG A 599 31.25 28.45 -10.25
CA ARG A 599 30.31 28.77 -11.33
C ARG A 599 29.41 27.57 -11.70
N LEU A 600 30.02 26.40 -11.89
CA LEU A 600 29.30 25.16 -12.22
C LEU A 600 28.40 24.70 -11.06
N ARG A 601 28.88 24.79 -9.82
CA ARG A 601 28.09 24.45 -8.60
C ARG A 601 26.84 25.29 -8.49
N LYS A 602 26.95 26.60 -8.70
CA LYS A 602 25.82 27.53 -8.68
C LYS A 602 24.84 27.22 -9.80
N ALA A 603 25.33 27.05 -11.02
CA ALA A 603 24.48 26.73 -12.18
C ALA A 603 23.73 25.40 -12.03
N ALA A 604 24.39 24.36 -11.47
CA ALA A 604 23.77 23.07 -11.20
C ALA A 604 22.63 23.18 -10.20
N ARG A 605 22.85 23.90 -9.09
CA ARG A 605 21.85 24.13 -8.05
C ARG A 605 20.65 24.92 -8.57
N GLU A 606 20.88 26.05 -9.23
CA GLU A 606 19.82 26.89 -9.80
C GLU A 606 18.96 26.10 -10.80
N ARG A 607 19.57 25.28 -11.65
CA ARG A 607 18.87 24.44 -12.60
C ARG A 607 18.04 23.35 -11.89
N ALA A 608 18.59 22.70 -10.85
CA ALA A 608 17.89 21.71 -10.04
C ALA A 608 16.64 22.30 -9.38
N GLU A 609 16.77 23.45 -8.72
CA GLU A 609 15.68 24.15 -8.07
C GLU A 609 14.59 24.58 -9.06
N LYS A 610 15.01 25.11 -10.22
CA LYS A 610 14.10 25.59 -11.24
C LYS A 610 13.30 24.47 -11.90
N ASN A 611 13.92 23.33 -12.24
CA ASN A 611 13.34 22.34 -13.13
C ASN A 611 13.03 20.98 -12.47
N TYR A 612 13.68 20.63 -11.35
CA TYR A 612 13.67 19.28 -10.79
C TYR A 612 13.31 19.22 -9.31
N SER A 613 12.60 20.23 -8.78
CA SER A 613 12.10 20.20 -7.41
C SER A 613 11.04 19.11 -7.26
N TRP A 614 11.15 18.26 -6.21
CA TRP A 614 10.13 17.26 -5.88
C TRP A 614 8.74 17.85 -5.69
N GLU A 615 8.63 19.08 -5.19
CA GLU A 615 7.33 19.74 -5.06
C GLU A 615 6.69 19.99 -6.42
N LYS A 616 7.44 20.55 -7.37
CA LYS A 616 6.96 20.79 -8.75
C LYS A 616 6.61 19.48 -9.48
N VAL A 617 7.42 18.45 -9.27
CA VAL A 617 7.15 17.10 -9.81
C VAL A 617 5.84 16.57 -9.21
N THR A 618 5.65 16.69 -7.90
CA THR A 618 4.42 16.24 -7.22
C THR A 618 3.20 17.02 -7.68
N ASP A 619 3.31 18.35 -7.87
CA ASP A 619 2.23 19.19 -8.40
C ASP A 619 1.76 18.68 -9.76
N ARG A 620 2.71 18.34 -10.63
CA ARG A 620 2.41 17.82 -11.96
C ARG A 620 1.74 16.45 -11.92
N TYR A 621 2.16 15.58 -10.98
CA TYR A 621 1.48 14.30 -10.75
C TYR A 621 0.05 14.51 -10.20
N GLU A 622 -0.18 15.47 -9.30
CA GLU A 622 -1.53 15.78 -8.83
C GLU A 622 -2.45 16.29 -9.95
N GLU A 623 -1.95 17.07 -10.89
CA GLU A 623 -2.70 17.50 -12.08
C GLU A 623 -3.17 16.28 -12.88
N ILE A 624 -2.27 15.35 -13.20
CA ILE A 624 -2.61 14.10 -13.89
C ILE A 624 -3.64 13.29 -13.09
N LEU A 625 -3.46 13.18 -11.78
CA LEU A 625 -4.40 12.46 -10.92
C LEU A 625 -5.79 13.09 -10.93
N LYS A 626 -5.90 14.42 -11.02
CA LYS A 626 -7.18 15.14 -11.13
C LYS A 626 -7.87 14.86 -12.47
N GLU A 627 -7.11 14.86 -13.57
CA GLU A 627 -7.62 14.58 -14.90
C GLU A 627 -8.12 13.14 -15.06
N LEU A 628 -7.38 12.17 -14.52
CA LEU A 628 -7.69 10.73 -14.64
C LEU A 628 -8.94 10.30 -13.88
N ALA A 629 -9.22 10.90 -12.77
CA ALA A 629 -10.33 10.49 -11.91
C ALA A 629 -11.07 11.73 -11.40
N PRO A 630 -11.97 12.32 -12.19
CA PRO A 630 -12.79 13.42 -11.72
C PRO A 630 -13.50 13.04 -10.42
N THR A 631 -13.55 13.95 -9.47
CA THR A 631 -14.23 13.77 -8.17
C THR A 631 -15.66 13.33 -8.45
N LYS A 632 -16.07 12.18 -7.96
CA LYS A 632 -17.50 11.83 -7.93
C LYS A 632 -18.20 12.91 -7.11
N LYS A 633 -19.00 13.72 -7.79
CA LYS A 633 -19.92 14.67 -7.14
C LYS A 633 -20.94 13.94 -6.29
#